data_69cbfb9a29740365dca9b143d6424af9
#
_entry.id   69cbfb9a29740365dca9b143d6424af9
#
_cell.length_a   1.000
_cell.length_b   1.000
_cell.length_c   1.000
_cell.angle_alpha   90.00
_cell.angle_beta   90.00
_cell.angle_gamma   90.00
#
_symmetry.space_group_name_H-M   'P 1'
#
loop_
_entity.id
_entity.type
_entity.pdbx_description
1 polymer ?
#
loop_
_entity_poly.entity_id
_entity_poly.type
_entity_poly.pdbx_seq_one_letter_code
_entity_poly.pdbx_strand_id
1 'polypeptide(L)'
;MRVFIAVLILIFGIQSWTKADDISEFEIEGMSIGDSLLDYYSENEIKNSVKGTSYKSKKYTKIEFYKGSEFYDGFQFFFKKNDKKYIISALSAHLKYKHNIEDCFKKQDEIIEEVSILFKNIKNYRKTINHNADKSGKSKIHAYFFDFNSGANVRIDCNDYSKKIYKKYQWVDNLRVGLMSSEFREWLNNESYK
;
A
#
# COMPACT_ATOMS: atom_id res chain seq x y z
N MET A 1 13.09 27.21 11.10
CA MET A 1 12.85 25.76 11.08
C MET A 1 11.34 25.59 11.03
N ARG A 2 10.79 25.35 9.84
CA ARG A 2 9.35 25.15 9.63
C ARG A 2 9.07 23.66 9.68
N VAL A 3 8.43 23.22 10.74
CA VAL A 3 7.89 21.86 10.86
C VAL A 3 6.63 21.84 9.99
N PHE A 4 6.73 21.26 8.79
CA PHE A 4 5.56 20.94 8.00
C PHE A 4 5.02 19.61 8.51
N ILE A 5 4.02 19.69 9.36
CA ILE A 5 3.13 18.59 9.70
C ILE A 5 2.36 18.29 8.41
N ALA A 6 2.60 17.12 7.80
CA ALA A 6 1.77 16.61 6.71
C ALA A 6 0.39 16.28 7.31
N VAL A 7 -0.50 17.27 7.30
CA VAL A 7 -1.87 17.10 7.74
C VAL A 7 -2.57 16.20 6.73
N LEU A 8 -2.88 14.99 7.17
CA LEU A 8 -3.92 14.18 6.57
C LEU A 8 -5.22 15.00 6.68
N ILE A 9 -5.66 15.63 5.60
CA ILE A 9 -6.90 16.40 5.61
C ILE A 9 -8.06 15.41 5.66
N LEU A 10 -8.48 15.07 6.88
CA LEU A 10 -9.76 14.44 7.14
C LEU A 10 -10.85 15.49 7.02
N ILE A 11 -11.56 15.50 5.91
CA ILE A 11 -12.82 16.23 5.81
C ILE A 11 -13.84 15.49 6.67
N PHE A 12 -14.05 15.96 7.88
CA PHE A 12 -15.14 15.51 8.74
C PHE A 12 -16.48 15.95 8.14
N GLY A 13 -17.09 15.09 7.36
CA GLY A 13 -18.53 15.10 7.19
C GLY A 13 -19.16 14.69 8.53
N ILE A 14 -19.91 15.63 9.16
CA ILE A 14 -20.69 15.37 10.38
C ILE A 14 -21.80 14.38 10.02
N GLN A 15 -21.55 13.08 10.17
CA GLN A 15 -22.64 12.10 10.28
C GLN A 15 -22.19 10.82 10.95
N SER A 16 -22.87 10.52 12.07
CA SER A 16 -23.01 9.24 12.76
C SER A 16 -21.73 8.52 13.22
N TRP A 17 -21.71 8.27 14.49
CA TRP A 17 -20.88 7.30 15.20
C TRP A 17 -21.13 5.88 14.67
N THR A 18 -20.67 5.58 13.48
CA THR A 18 -20.53 4.21 13.00
C THR A 18 -19.08 3.81 13.28
N LYS A 19 -18.93 2.64 13.89
CA LYS A 19 -17.64 2.02 14.20
C LYS A 19 -16.71 2.14 12.99
N ALA A 20 -15.51 2.69 13.20
CA ALA A 20 -14.41 2.66 12.22
C ALA A 20 -13.91 1.20 12.02
N ASP A 21 -14.75 0.35 11.44
CA ASP A 21 -14.49 -1.07 11.14
C ASP A 21 -14.39 -1.30 9.62
N ASP A 22 -14.51 -0.24 8.80
CA ASP A 22 -14.46 -0.36 7.35
C ASP A 22 -13.17 0.29 6.79
N ILE A 23 -12.42 -0.48 6.02
CA ILE A 23 -11.21 -0.01 5.35
C ILE A 23 -11.50 1.11 4.32
N SER A 24 -12.73 1.24 3.84
CA SER A 24 -13.13 2.31 2.93
C SER A 24 -13.07 3.71 3.55
N GLU A 25 -13.01 3.81 4.89
CA GLU A 25 -12.78 5.07 5.60
C GLU A 25 -11.31 5.49 5.62
N PHE A 26 -10.39 4.60 5.20
CA PHE A 26 -8.98 4.92 5.09
C PHE A 26 -8.61 5.32 3.67
N GLU A 27 -8.05 6.50 3.52
CA GLU A 27 -7.64 7.06 2.24
C GLU A 27 -6.12 7.28 2.19
N ILE A 28 -5.54 7.06 1.02
CA ILE A 28 -4.19 7.50 0.67
C ILE A 28 -4.32 8.53 -0.44
N GLU A 29 -4.03 9.79 -0.15
CA GLU A 29 -4.20 10.92 -1.10
C GLU A 29 -5.63 11.01 -1.67
N GLY A 30 -6.64 10.82 -0.81
CA GLY A 30 -8.05 10.85 -1.19
C GLY A 30 -8.54 9.65 -1.99
N MET A 31 -7.73 8.59 -2.10
CA MET A 31 -8.07 7.35 -2.80
C MET A 31 -8.30 6.21 -1.81
N SER A 32 -9.36 5.42 -1.99
CA SER A 32 -9.68 4.28 -1.13
C SER A 32 -10.04 3.01 -1.90
N ILE A 33 -10.19 1.92 -1.14
CA ILE A 33 -10.72 0.66 -1.66
C ILE A 33 -12.18 0.83 -2.06
N GLY A 34 -12.52 0.40 -3.28
CA GLY A 34 -13.87 0.53 -3.83
C GLY A 34 -14.08 1.73 -4.76
N ASP A 35 -13.17 2.70 -4.73
CA ASP A 35 -13.20 3.82 -5.68
C ASP A 35 -12.92 3.37 -7.10
N SER A 36 -13.37 4.15 -8.07
CA SER A 36 -12.98 3.99 -9.46
C SER A 36 -11.68 4.74 -9.75
N LEU A 37 -10.69 4.07 -10.35
CA LEU A 37 -9.50 4.78 -10.83
C LEU A 37 -9.81 5.87 -11.86
N LEU A 38 -10.98 5.82 -12.52
CA LEU A 38 -11.42 6.85 -13.47
C LEU A 38 -11.76 8.18 -12.79
N ASP A 39 -11.97 8.20 -11.48
CA ASP A 39 -12.18 9.43 -10.71
C ASP A 39 -10.89 10.24 -10.54
N TYR A 40 -9.72 9.58 -10.74
CA TYR A 40 -8.39 10.16 -10.51
C TYR A 40 -7.50 10.20 -11.76
N TYR A 41 -7.70 9.27 -12.69
CA TYR A 41 -6.87 9.10 -13.89
C TYR A 41 -7.72 8.87 -15.12
N SER A 42 -7.28 9.35 -16.28
CA SER A 42 -7.91 9.03 -17.55
C SER A 42 -7.75 7.54 -17.91
N GLU A 43 -8.68 6.99 -18.67
CA GLU A 43 -8.62 5.59 -19.10
C GLU A 43 -7.32 5.27 -19.88
N ASN A 44 -6.81 6.24 -20.65
CA ASN A 44 -5.55 6.10 -21.37
C ASN A 44 -4.35 5.99 -20.45
N GLU A 45 -4.29 6.78 -19.37
CA GLU A 45 -3.24 6.69 -18.36
C GLU A 45 -3.28 5.32 -17.67
N ILE A 46 -4.46 4.85 -17.29
CA ILE A 46 -4.64 3.53 -16.67
C ILE A 46 -4.12 2.43 -17.59
N LYS A 47 -4.54 2.41 -18.86
CA LYS A 47 -4.11 1.40 -19.84
C LYS A 47 -2.61 1.42 -20.10
N ASN A 48 -2.00 2.59 -20.19
CA ASN A 48 -0.56 2.75 -20.42
C ASN A 48 0.30 2.40 -19.19
N SER A 49 -0.30 2.37 -18.00
CA SER A 49 0.36 2.08 -16.73
C SER A 49 0.33 0.61 -16.32
N VAL A 50 -0.26 -0.27 -17.15
CA VAL A 50 -0.32 -1.72 -16.87
C VAL A 50 1.08 -2.32 -16.79
N LYS A 51 1.33 -3.08 -15.71
CA LYS A 51 2.61 -3.76 -15.46
C LYS A 51 2.42 -5.27 -15.34
N GLY A 52 3.42 -5.98 -15.79
CA GLY A 52 3.51 -7.42 -15.56
C GLY A 52 3.59 -7.76 -14.08
N THR A 53 3.08 -8.90 -13.68
CA THR A 53 3.19 -9.44 -12.33
C THR A 53 3.86 -10.81 -12.36
N SER A 54 4.51 -11.18 -11.24
CA SER A 54 5.02 -12.53 -11.00
C SER A 54 3.92 -13.53 -10.59
N TYR A 55 2.69 -13.04 -10.40
CA TYR A 55 1.57 -13.90 -10.04
C TYR A 55 1.16 -14.79 -11.21
N LYS A 56 0.94 -16.09 -10.96
CA LYS A 56 0.44 -17.04 -11.96
C LYS A 56 -1.03 -16.79 -12.29
N SER A 57 -1.84 -16.59 -11.25
CA SER A 57 -3.26 -16.21 -11.40
C SER A 57 -3.37 -14.82 -12.02
N LYS A 58 -4.23 -14.68 -13.03
CA LYS A 58 -4.49 -13.43 -13.76
C LYS A 58 -5.83 -12.79 -13.38
N LYS A 59 -6.32 -13.05 -12.14
CA LYS A 59 -7.58 -12.49 -11.64
C LYS A 59 -7.53 -10.96 -11.53
N TYR A 60 -6.36 -10.40 -11.20
CA TYR A 60 -6.16 -8.96 -11.05
C TYR A 60 -5.15 -8.39 -12.04
N THR A 61 -5.38 -7.16 -12.46
CA THR A 61 -4.46 -6.34 -13.24
C THR A 61 -3.74 -5.40 -12.28
N LYS A 62 -2.42 -5.26 -12.47
CA LYS A 62 -1.57 -4.31 -11.74
C LYS A 62 -1.24 -3.12 -12.62
N ILE A 63 -1.35 -1.92 -12.06
CA ILE A 63 -0.82 -0.70 -12.66
C ILE A 63 0.13 0.01 -11.68
N GLU A 64 1.07 0.78 -12.22
CA GLU A 64 2.01 1.57 -11.43
C GLU A 64 2.17 2.95 -12.05
N PHE A 65 2.01 3.98 -11.22
CA PHE A 65 2.34 5.35 -11.55
C PHE A 65 3.63 5.74 -10.82
N TYR A 66 4.69 6.06 -11.57
CA TYR A 66 5.99 6.48 -11.02
C TYR A 66 6.10 7.99 -10.79
N LYS A 67 5.13 8.76 -11.29
CA LYS A 67 4.95 10.15 -10.93
C LYS A 67 4.01 10.14 -9.73
N GLY A 68 4.58 10.36 -8.55
CA GLY A 68 3.84 10.39 -7.30
C GLY A 68 3.11 11.72 -7.08
N SER A 69 2.82 11.98 -5.82
CA SER A 69 2.26 13.24 -5.33
C SER A 69 3.36 14.12 -4.72
N GLU A 70 2.97 15.13 -3.95
CA GLU A 70 3.89 15.90 -3.12
C GLU A 70 4.54 15.03 -2.03
N PHE A 71 3.84 13.98 -1.55
CA PHE A 71 4.25 13.16 -0.41
C PHE A 71 4.82 11.79 -0.78
N TYR A 72 4.44 11.24 -1.94
CA TYR A 72 4.83 9.90 -2.36
C TYR A 72 5.51 9.89 -3.74
N ASP A 73 6.51 9.03 -3.91
CA ASP A 73 7.24 8.87 -5.18
C ASP A 73 6.44 8.10 -6.24
N GLY A 74 5.40 7.37 -5.85
CA GLY A 74 4.57 6.63 -6.78
C GLY A 74 3.49 5.80 -6.11
N PHE A 75 2.60 5.31 -6.95
CA PHE A 75 1.43 4.51 -6.55
C PHE A 75 1.37 3.19 -7.32
N GLN A 76 0.86 2.16 -6.66
CA GLN A 76 0.55 0.87 -7.26
C GLN A 76 -0.89 0.51 -6.95
N PHE A 77 -1.65 0.09 -7.96
CA PHE A 77 -3.04 -0.32 -7.81
C PHE A 77 -3.26 -1.71 -8.38
N PHE A 78 -4.27 -2.38 -7.83
CA PHE A 78 -4.82 -3.61 -8.37
C PHE A 78 -6.33 -3.47 -8.52
N PHE A 79 -6.85 -3.92 -9.65
CA PHE A 79 -8.28 -4.04 -9.94
C PHE A 79 -8.56 -5.36 -10.64
N LYS A 80 -9.80 -5.85 -10.64
CA LYS A 80 -10.16 -7.12 -11.29
C LYS A 80 -9.90 -7.04 -12.78
N LYS A 81 -9.31 -8.08 -13.34
CA LYS A 81 -9.07 -8.17 -14.79
C LYS A 81 -10.41 -8.04 -15.54
N ASN A 82 -10.42 -7.24 -16.60
CA ASN A 82 -11.60 -6.92 -17.41
C ASN A 82 -12.67 -6.05 -16.72
N ASP A 83 -12.42 -5.55 -15.51
CA ASP A 83 -13.29 -4.56 -14.91
C ASP A 83 -13.12 -3.20 -15.61
N LYS A 84 -14.17 -2.78 -16.33
CA LYS A 84 -14.20 -1.50 -17.07
C LYS A 84 -14.44 -0.28 -16.18
N LYS A 85 -14.84 -0.51 -14.93
CA LYS A 85 -14.97 0.55 -13.92
C LYS A 85 -13.66 0.79 -13.18
N TYR A 86 -12.66 -0.11 -13.35
CA TYR A 86 -11.34 -0.04 -12.73
C TYR A 86 -11.42 0.14 -11.21
N ILE A 87 -12.31 -0.62 -10.53
CA ILE A 87 -12.53 -0.52 -9.09
C ILE A 87 -11.29 -0.98 -8.32
N ILE A 88 -10.78 -0.12 -7.44
CA ILE A 88 -9.59 -0.35 -6.64
C ILE A 88 -9.84 -1.50 -5.66
N SER A 89 -9.12 -2.61 -5.84
CA SER A 89 -9.13 -3.77 -4.94
C SER A 89 -7.95 -3.78 -3.98
N ALA A 90 -6.84 -3.18 -4.40
CA ALA A 90 -5.69 -2.88 -3.55
C ALA A 90 -4.97 -1.63 -4.08
N LEU A 91 -4.45 -0.84 -3.15
CA LEU A 91 -3.72 0.39 -3.39
C LEU A 91 -2.47 0.40 -2.52
N SER A 92 -1.34 0.86 -3.02
CA SER A 92 -0.21 1.23 -2.18
C SER A 92 0.54 2.45 -2.70
N ALA A 93 0.99 3.29 -1.77
CA ALA A 93 1.88 4.43 -2.02
C ALA A 93 3.30 4.09 -1.55
N HIS A 94 4.29 4.64 -2.23
CA HIS A 94 5.71 4.35 -2.01
C HIS A 94 6.52 5.63 -1.80
N LEU A 95 7.40 5.61 -0.81
CA LEU A 95 8.37 6.68 -0.53
C LEU A 95 9.78 6.08 -0.43
N LYS A 96 10.72 6.55 -1.23
CA LYS A 96 12.09 6.00 -1.34
C LYS A 96 13.02 6.60 -0.31
N TYR A 97 13.89 5.77 0.29
CA TYR A 97 14.87 6.16 1.30
C TYR A 97 16.34 5.94 0.89
N LYS A 98 16.62 5.52 -0.35
CA LYS A 98 17.98 5.43 -0.95
C LYS A 98 19.05 4.88 0.02
N HIS A 99 18.82 3.72 0.65
CA HIS A 99 19.73 3.07 1.61
C HIS A 99 19.76 3.71 3.01
N ASN A 100 18.70 4.40 3.39
CA ASN A 100 18.53 4.93 4.74
C ASN A 100 17.29 4.30 5.38
N ILE A 101 17.43 3.04 5.77
CA ILE A 101 16.32 2.27 6.36
C ILE A 101 15.86 2.85 7.71
N GLU A 102 16.74 3.52 8.46
CA GLU A 102 16.41 4.13 9.74
C GLU A 102 15.39 5.27 9.60
N ASP A 103 15.49 6.08 8.56
CA ASP A 103 14.49 7.11 8.30
C ASP A 103 13.16 6.52 7.82
N CYS A 104 13.20 5.36 7.14
CA CYS A 104 12.00 4.59 6.84
C CYS A 104 11.30 4.17 8.13
N PHE A 105 12.04 3.62 9.10
CA PHE A 105 11.46 3.17 10.38
C PHE A 105 10.84 4.32 11.17
N LYS A 106 11.49 5.47 11.23
CA LYS A 106 10.92 6.66 11.87
C LYS A 106 9.58 7.04 11.24
N LYS A 107 9.54 7.10 9.89
CA LYS A 107 8.30 7.46 9.18
C LYS A 107 7.22 6.38 9.31
N GLN A 108 7.62 5.10 9.35
CA GLN A 108 6.71 4.00 9.62
C GLN A 108 6.05 4.16 10.99
N ASP A 109 6.84 4.48 12.03
CA ASP A 109 6.33 4.66 13.40
C ASP A 109 5.38 5.84 13.49
N GLU A 110 5.69 6.98 12.87
CA GLU A 110 4.78 8.14 12.79
C GLU A 110 3.42 7.76 12.18
N ILE A 111 3.41 7.05 11.04
CA ILE A 111 2.16 6.64 10.40
C ILE A 111 1.41 5.60 11.24
N ILE A 112 2.12 4.67 11.90
CA ILE A 112 1.50 3.71 12.80
C ILE A 112 0.77 4.40 13.95
N GLU A 113 1.39 5.42 14.56
CA GLU A 113 0.76 6.21 15.64
C GLU A 113 -0.51 6.90 15.12
N GLU A 114 -0.45 7.58 13.98
CA GLU A 114 -1.62 8.25 13.37
C GLU A 114 -2.75 7.26 13.08
N VAL A 115 -2.44 6.14 12.43
CA VAL A 115 -3.42 5.09 12.09
C VAL A 115 -4.00 4.43 13.35
N SER A 116 -3.19 4.24 14.40
CA SER A 116 -3.63 3.66 15.67
C SER A 116 -4.64 4.54 16.42
N ILE A 117 -4.55 5.85 16.25
CA ILE A 117 -5.52 6.80 16.80
C ILE A 117 -6.89 6.64 16.13
N LEU A 118 -6.89 6.44 14.82
CA LEU A 118 -8.11 6.25 14.02
C LEU A 118 -8.77 4.88 14.29
N PHE A 119 -7.95 3.82 14.44
CA PHE A 119 -8.42 2.43 14.52
C PHE A 119 -8.08 1.78 15.86
N LYS A 120 -8.58 2.35 16.97
CA LYS A 120 -8.25 1.94 18.34
C LYS A 120 -8.55 0.46 18.67
N ASN A 121 -9.53 -0.15 17.99
CA ASN A 121 -10.01 -1.50 18.29
C ASN A 121 -9.64 -2.52 17.21
N ILE A 122 -8.82 -2.12 16.24
CA ILE A 122 -8.41 -3.02 15.15
C ILE A 122 -7.19 -3.83 15.61
N LYS A 123 -7.21 -5.13 15.34
CA LYS A 123 -6.07 -6.01 15.61
C LYS A 123 -4.85 -5.53 14.83
N ASN A 124 -3.76 -5.28 15.54
CA ASN A 124 -2.53 -4.81 14.92
C ASN A 124 -1.29 -5.56 15.44
N TYR A 125 -0.24 -5.67 14.62
CA TYR A 125 1.00 -6.35 14.98
C TYR A 125 2.13 -6.06 13.99
N ARG A 126 3.38 -6.22 14.48
CA ARG A 126 4.59 -6.18 13.63
C ARG A 126 5.01 -7.57 13.19
N LYS A 127 5.60 -7.67 12.00
CA LYS A 127 6.22 -8.90 11.50
C LYS A 127 7.37 -8.57 10.56
N THR A 128 8.52 -9.22 10.74
CA THR A 128 9.61 -9.18 9.77
C THR A 128 9.52 -10.39 8.86
N ILE A 129 9.56 -10.15 7.54
CA ILE A 129 9.37 -11.15 6.49
C ILE A 129 10.59 -11.12 5.56
N ASN A 130 11.09 -12.28 5.14
CA ASN A 130 12.11 -12.36 4.09
C ASN A 130 11.51 -11.91 2.76
N HIS A 131 12.21 -11.04 2.05
CA HIS A 131 11.75 -10.60 0.73
C HIS A 131 11.91 -11.73 -0.29
N ASN A 132 10.82 -12.11 -0.98
CA ASN A 132 10.77 -13.29 -1.87
C ASN A 132 11.76 -13.24 -3.04
N ALA A 133 12.12 -12.07 -3.53
CA ALA A 133 13.08 -11.90 -4.63
C ALA A 133 14.53 -12.15 -4.17
N ASP A 134 14.82 -12.11 -2.85
CA ASP A 134 16.16 -12.36 -2.31
C ASP A 134 16.25 -13.71 -1.62
N LYS A 135 16.68 -14.72 -2.39
CA LYS A 135 16.88 -16.08 -1.88
C LYS A 135 17.98 -16.18 -0.80
N SER A 136 18.81 -15.15 -0.62
CA SER A 136 19.81 -15.13 0.46
C SER A 136 19.20 -14.80 1.82
N GLY A 137 17.95 -14.32 1.87
CA GLY A 137 17.27 -13.91 3.09
C GLY A 137 17.80 -12.60 3.69
N LYS A 138 18.69 -11.88 3.00
CA LYS A 138 19.27 -10.62 3.51
C LYS A 138 18.37 -9.42 3.32
N SER A 139 17.49 -9.45 2.30
CA SER A 139 16.47 -8.40 2.14
C SER A 139 15.25 -8.72 3.01
N LYS A 140 14.79 -7.74 3.76
CA LYS A 140 13.70 -7.86 4.73
C LYS A 140 12.56 -6.92 4.39
N ILE A 141 11.37 -7.30 4.82
CA ILE A 141 10.19 -6.45 4.88
C ILE A 141 9.81 -6.33 6.35
N HIS A 142 9.94 -5.14 6.91
CA HIS A 142 9.51 -4.83 8.27
C HIS A 142 8.11 -4.29 8.20
N ALA A 143 7.13 -5.18 8.37
CA ALA A 143 5.72 -4.89 8.14
C ALA A 143 4.98 -4.63 9.46
N TYR A 144 4.06 -3.66 9.43
CA TYR A 144 3.03 -3.45 10.43
C TYR A 144 1.66 -3.63 9.79
N PHE A 145 0.79 -4.35 10.49
CA PHE A 145 -0.53 -4.72 9.99
C PHE A 145 -1.63 -4.17 10.89
N PHE A 146 -2.71 -3.68 10.29
CA PHE A 146 -4.01 -3.47 10.92
C PHE A 146 -5.00 -4.39 10.21
N ASP A 147 -5.45 -5.43 10.88
CA ASP A 147 -6.35 -6.46 10.34
C ASP A 147 -7.80 -6.16 10.76
N PHE A 148 -8.63 -5.81 9.80
CA PHE A 148 -10.05 -5.52 10.00
C PHE A 148 -10.87 -6.82 10.12
N ASN A 149 -12.00 -6.76 10.83
CA ASN A 149 -12.91 -7.91 10.98
C ASN A 149 -13.50 -8.38 9.65
N SER A 150 -13.61 -7.48 8.67
CA SER A 150 -14.02 -7.80 7.30
C SER A 150 -13.01 -8.69 6.53
N GLY A 151 -11.79 -8.86 7.06
CA GLY A 151 -10.68 -9.51 6.38
C GLY A 151 -9.82 -8.57 5.53
N ALA A 152 -10.22 -7.32 5.36
CA ALA A 152 -9.40 -6.28 4.76
C ALA A 152 -8.21 -5.92 5.66
N ASN A 153 -7.18 -5.25 5.13
CA ASN A 153 -6.09 -4.75 5.97
C ASN A 153 -5.43 -3.47 5.46
N VAL A 154 -4.87 -2.72 6.42
CA VAL A 154 -3.85 -1.70 6.17
C VAL A 154 -2.50 -2.31 6.49
N ARG A 155 -1.51 -2.06 5.65
CA ARG A 155 -0.16 -2.57 5.81
C ARG A 155 0.86 -1.46 5.58
N ILE A 156 1.76 -1.26 6.54
CA ILE A 156 2.81 -0.24 6.50
C ILE A 156 4.15 -0.97 6.56
N ASP A 157 4.91 -0.95 5.46
CA ASP A 157 6.14 -1.71 5.30
C ASP A 157 7.35 -0.79 5.17
N CYS A 158 8.45 -1.13 5.84
CA CYS A 158 9.78 -0.73 5.41
C CYS A 158 10.45 -1.91 4.70
N ASN A 159 10.78 -1.71 3.42
CA ASN A 159 11.53 -2.68 2.63
C ASN A 159 13.02 -2.34 2.70
N ASP A 160 13.81 -3.25 3.30
CA ASP A 160 15.27 -3.18 3.42
C ASP A 160 15.89 -4.11 2.38
N TYR A 161 16.50 -3.55 1.36
CA TYR A 161 17.07 -4.31 0.25
C TYR A 161 18.58 -4.54 0.37
N SER A 162 18.99 -5.79 0.28
CA SER A 162 20.39 -6.15 0.23
C SER A 162 21.11 -5.51 -0.98
N LYS A 163 22.43 -5.25 -0.83
CA LYS A 163 23.27 -4.75 -1.93
C LYS A 163 23.17 -5.61 -3.20
N LYS A 164 22.91 -6.91 -3.08
CA LYS A 164 22.72 -7.82 -4.21
C LYS A 164 21.43 -7.50 -4.99
N ILE A 165 20.34 -7.26 -4.28
CA ILE A 165 19.05 -6.89 -4.88
C ILE A 165 19.14 -5.52 -5.53
N TYR A 166 19.75 -4.55 -4.84
CA TYR A 166 20.03 -3.23 -5.43
C TYR A 166 20.82 -3.34 -6.74
N LYS A 167 21.95 -4.07 -6.75
CA LYS A 167 22.75 -4.24 -7.96
C LYS A 167 21.99 -4.88 -9.13
N LYS A 168 21.09 -5.82 -8.81
CA LYS A 168 20.36 -6.58 -9.84
C LYS A 168 19.14 -5.84 -10.38
N TYR A 169 18.38 -5.16 -9.52
CA TYR A 169 17.07 -4.62 -9.85
C TYR A 169 16.97 -3.10 -9.69
N GLN A 170 18.01 -2.46 -9.15
CA GLN A 170 18.02 -1.03 -8.77
C GLN A 170 16.94 -0.66 -7.74
N TRP A 171 16.49 -1.66 -6.94
CA TRP A 171 15.54 -1.41 -5.87
C TRP A 171 16.24 -0.77 -4.68
N VAL A 172 15.69 0.32 -4.21
CA VAL A 172 16.15 1.07 -3.03
C VAL A 172 15.21 0.85 -1.86
N ASP A 173 15.71 1.03 -0.65
CA ASP A 173 14.89 0.97 0.55
C ASP A 173 13.73 1.95 0.42
N ASN A 174 12.57 1.51 0.88
CA ASN A 174 11.37 2.31 0.72
C ASN A 174 10.33 2.00 1.80
N LEU A 175 9.54 3.00 2.13
CA LEU A 175 8.27 2.86 2.81
C LEU A 175 7.20 2.49 1.79
N ARG A 176 6.29 1.60 2.16
CA ARG A 176 5.06 1.33 1.46
C ARG A 176 3.90 1.37 2.42
N VAL A 177 2.92 2.22 2.16
CA VAL A 177 1.62 2.22 2.84
C VAL A 177 0.61 1.60 1.89
N GLY A 178 -0.10 0.57 2.32
CA GLY A 178 -0.98 -0.19 1.43
C GLY A 178 -2.30 -0.55 2.07
N LEU A 179 -3.35 -0.52 1.25
CA LEU A 179 -4.71 -0.94 1.54
C LEU A 179 -5.03 -2.17 0.70
N MET A 180 -5.67 -3.17 1.30
CA MET A 180 -6.13 -4.37 0.59
C MET A 180 -7.54 -4.73 1.01
N SER A 181 -8.43 -4.89 0.02
CA SER A 181 -9.76 -5.46 0.27
C SER A 181 -9.64 -6.91 0.75
N SER A 182 -10.64 -7.41 1.46
CA SER A 182 -10.69 -8.82 1.91
C SER A 182 -10.55 -9.79 0.74
N GLU A 183 -11.26 -9.56 -0.36
CA GLU A 183 -11.23 -10.43 -1.54
C GLU A 183 -9.83 -10.45 -2.20
N PHE A 184 -9.17 -9.27 -2.32
CA PHE A 184 -7.82 -9.21 -2.87
C PHE A 184 -6.82 -9.92 -1.97
N ARG A 185 -6.91 -9.73 -0.65
CA ARG A 185 -6.04 -10.38 0.34
C ARG A 185 -6.20 -11.89 0.32
N GLU A 186 -7.44 -12.39 0.25
CA GLU A 186 -7.72 -13.82 0.14
C GLU A 186 -7.12 -14.42 -1.14
N TRP A 187 -7.33 -13.79 -2.28
CA TRP A 187 -6.69 -14.18 -3.53
C TRP A 187 -5.17 -14.17 -3.44
N LEU A 188 -4.57 -13.12 -2.87
CA LEU A 188 -3.13 -12.99 -2.74
C LEU A 188 -2.52 -14.15 -1.94
N ASN A 189 -3.20 -14.57 -0.85
CA ASN A 189 -2.72 -15.63 0.03
C ASN A 189 -2.96 -17.04 -0.53
N ASN A 190 -4.05 -17.27 -1.25
CA ASN A 190 -4.54 -18.60 -1.57
C ASN A 190 -4.40 -18.99 -3.05
N GLU A 191 -4.40 -18.02 -3.98
CA GLU A 191 -4.52 -18.29 -5.41
C GLU A 191 -3.41 -17.67 -6.27
N SER A 192 -2.78 -16.57 -5.83
CA SER A 192 -1.94 -15.73 -6.68
C SER A 192 -0.74 -16.45 -7.30
N TYR A 193 -0.19 -17.45 -6.61
CA TYR A 193 1.00 -18.22 -7.02
C TYR A 193 0.70 -19.66 -7.42
N LYS A 194 -0.55 -20.06 -7.47
CA LYS A 194 -0.97 -21.42 -7.86
C LYS A 194 -1.11 -21.59 -9.36
#